data_1ce99b03e4fb330bef4876b105f4fa8c
#
_entry.id   1ce99b03e4fb330bef4876b105f4fa8c
#
_cell.length_a   1.000
_cell.length_b   1.000
_cell.length_c   1.000
_cell.angle_alpha   90.00
_cell.angle_beta   90.00
_cell.angle_gamma   90.00
#
_symmetry.space_group_name_H-M   'P 1'
#
loop_
_entity.id
_entity.type
_entity.pdbx_description
1 polymer ?
#
loop_
_entity_poly.entity_id
_entity_poly.type
_entity_poly.pdbx_seq_one_letter_code
_entity_poly.pdbx_strand_id
1 'polypeptide(L)'
;MQKGWKVFSHLNGKSRKKLLACLLSISMIPVNGFTVMAATADQGNQAAVIQEGTTTPTVTSGISFAAESQNVTVGNFKYYEFQGTQAKDFDKVNFNISDEKALKIEQKTFKQADGTEVVKYMPIALKDSGKVTVIATFEKNKKPLDGVSAQLEFNLSKDDNVIPFTSQTMYQVFSGKEEGELTKADLAAKTEINLSDKGLTDTEVAYLQYATGCEKLDLSKNTNVSKIDALKSMTNLKEINLEGTKVSTADRIALIKKDPITVEKGAKTNDP
;
A
#
# COMPACT_ATOMS: atom_id res chain seq x y z
N MET A 1 8.45 32.38 20.86
CA MET A 1 9.45 33.13 20.05
C MET A 1 10.44 33.94 20.90
N GLN A 2 10.91 33.48 22.04
CA GLN A 2 11.85 34.27 22.89
C GLN A 2 13.15 33.54 23.29
N LYS A 3 13.42 32.33 22.80
CA LYS A 3 14.67 31.60 23.13
C LYS A 3 15.81 31.79 22.12
N GLY A 4 15.60 32.37 20.96
CA GLY A 4 16.64 32.56 19.93
C GLY A 4 17.58 33.77 20.14
N TRP A 5 17.15 34.75 20.90
CA TRP A 5 17.90 36.02 21.02
C TRP A 5 19.04 36.02 22.04
N LYS A 6 19.04 35.13 23.01
CA LYS A 6 20.11 35.06 24.04
C LYS A 6 21.44 34.49 23.56
N VAL A 7 21.45 33.74 22.44
CA VAL A 7 22.68 33.15 21.91
C VAL A 7 23.61 34.16 21.20
N PHE A 8 23.05 35.31 20.76
CA PHE A 8 23.78 36.31 19.98
C PHE A 8 24.48 37.39 20.81
N SER A 9 24.28 37.43 22.14
CA SER A 9 24.79 38.52 22.97
C SER A 9 26.28 38.43 23.25
N HIS A 10 26.93 37.29 23.00
CA HIS A 10 28.32 37.05 23.34
C HIS A 10 29.31 37.00 22.15
N LEU A 11 28.83 37.27 20.94
CA LEU A 11 29.68 37.30 19.74
C LEU A 11 30.15 38.73 19.44
N ASN A 12 31.46 38.88 19.15
CA ASN A 12 32.01 40.16 18.77
C ASN A 12 31.47 40.58 17.38
N GLY A 13 31.62 41.89 17.02
CA GLY A 13 30.99 42.46 15.83
C GLY A 13 31.39 41.80 14.50
N LYS A 14 32.61 41.21 14.40
CA LYS A 14 33.03 40.47 13.20
C LYS A 14 32.42 39.08 13.10
N SER A 15 32.26 38.40 14.21
CA SER A 15 31.58 37.09 14.27
C SER A 15 30.10 37.19 13.98
N ARG A 16 29.43 38.27 14.43
CA ARG A 16 28.02 38.54 14.12
C ARG A 16 27.78 38.76 12.62
N LYS A 17 28.66 39.47 11.93
CA LYS A 17 28.54 39.67 10.47
C LYS A 17 28.73 38.37 9.68
N LYS A 18 29.69 37.51 10.08
CA LYS A 18 29.89 36.20 9.44
C LYS A 18 28.73 35.24 9.71
N LEU A 19 28.17 35.22 10.91
CA LEU A 19 27.01 34.38 11.23
C LEU A 19 25.73 34.85 10.54
N LEU A 20 25.56 36.19 10.42
CA LEU A 20 24.43 36.78 9.70
C LEU A 20 24.54 36.53 8.19
N ALA A 21 25.75 36.55 7.63
CA ALA A 21 25.99 36.21 6.22
C ALA A 21 25.72 34.72 5.93
N CYS A 22 26.10 33.82 6.85
CA CYS A 22 25.74 32.40 6.74
C CYS A 22 24.23 32.14 6.83
N LEU A 23 23.51 32.90 7.67
CA LEU A 23 22.06 32.77 7.81
C LEU A 23 21.27 33.35 6.63
N LEU A 24 21.83 34.34 5.93
CA LEU A 24 21.20 34.95 4.75
C LEU A 24 21.42 34.15 3.45
N SER A 25 22.32 33.17 3.45
CA SER A 25 22.53 32.28 2.30
C SER A 25 21.73 30.97 2.37
N ILE A 26 20.93 30.77 3.41
CA ILE A 26 20.03 29.61 3.51
C ILE A 26 18.67 30.02 2.97
N SER A 27 18.41 29.72 1.73
CA SER A 27 17.05 29.81 1.19
C SER A 27 16.29 28.52 1.54
N MET A 28 15.29 28.64 2.40
CA MET A 28 14.33 27.57 2.61
C MET A 28 13.34 27.59 1.45
N ILE A 29 13.36 26.57 0.63
CA ILE A 29 12.31 26.31 -0.34
C ILE A 29 11.37 25.30 0.30
N PRO A 30 10.16 25.68 0.70
CA PRO A 30 9.18 24.73 1.19
C PRO A 30 8.63 23.95 -0.01
N VAL A 31 9.03 22.70 -0.15
CA VAL A 31 8.39 21.76 -1.06
C VAL A 31 7.67 20.74 -0.17
N ASN A 32 6.37 20.90 -0.04
CA ASN A 32 5.39 19.97 0.55
C ASN A 32 5.99 18.88 1.47
N GLY A 33 6.38 19.27 2.69
CA GLY A 33 6.77 18.34 3.75
C GLY A 33 8.26 18.02 3.85
N PHE A 34 9.13 18.50 2.97
CA PHE A 34 10.57 18.34 3.06
C PHE A 34 11.30 19.69 3.11
N THR A 35 12.12 19.90 4.13
CA THR A 35 13.06 21.04 4.19
C THR A 35 14.41 20.58 3.63
N VAL A 36 14.74 21.01 2.42
CA VAL A 36 16.06 20.82 1.85
C VAL A 36 16.93 22.01 2.23
N MET A 37 18.01 21.79 2.98
CA MET A 37 19.02 22.82 3.21
C MET A 37 20.04 22.78 2.09
N ALA A 38 20.04 23.80 1.22
CA ALA A 38 21.09 24.02 0.26
C ALA A 38 22.14 24.94 0.88
N ALA A 39 23.35 24.43 1.09
CA ALA A 39 24.52 25.24 1.46
C ALA A 39 25.30 25.60 0.20
N THR A 40 25.37 26.88 -0.16
CA THR A 40 26.34 27.37 -1.16
C THR A 40 27.69 27.57 -0.50
N ALA A 41 28.66 26.77 -0.90
CA ALA A 41 30.05 26.94 -0.47
C ALA A 41 30.67 28.12 -1.20
N ASP A 42 31.23 29.04 -0.42
CA ASP A 42 32.08 30.14 -0.89
C ASP A 42 33.45 29.57 -1.35
N GLN A 43 33.94 30.05 -2.49
CA GLN A 43 35.15 29.61 -3.15
C GLN A 43 36.39 29.96 -2.32
N GLY A 44 37.10 28.97 -1.88
CA GLY A 44 38.43 29.19 -1.29
C GLY A 44 39.06 27.94 -0.69
N ASN A 45 39.82 27.23 -1.50
CA ASN A 45 40.92 26.31 -1.18
C ASN A 45 40.63 24.85 -0.80
N GLN A 46 40.81 24.02 -1.79
CA GLN A 46 41.32 22.64 -1.90
C GLN A 46 41.24 21.69 -0.69
N ALA A 47 40.40 20.72 -0.81
CA ALA A 47 40.73 19.29 -0.75
C ALA A 47 39.64 18.52 -1.51
N ALA A 48 39.96 17.99 -2.67
CA ALA A 48 39.07 17.12 -3.42
C ALA A 48 38.98 15.78 -2.68
N VAL A 49 37.93 15.61 -1.92
CA VAL A 49 37.45 14.29 -1.55
C VAL A 49 36.56 13.82 -2.68
N ILE A 50 37.05 12.88 -3.45
CA ILE A 50 36.28 12.14 -4.42
C ILE A 50 35.25 11.30 -3.61
N GLN A 51 34.07 11.82 -3.39
CA GLN A 51 32.92 10.99 -3.03
C GLN A 51 32.39 10.39 -4.31
N GLU A 52 32.42 9.07 -4.36
CA GLU A 52 31.72 8.29 -5.37
C GLU A 52 30.29 8.81 -5.52
N GLY A 53 29.92 9.13 -6.77
CA GLY A 53 28.67 9.79 -7.10
C GLY A 53 27.47 8.93 -6.81
N THR A 54 26.87 9.12 -5.65
CA THR A 54 25.42 8.98 -5.53
C THR A 54 24.80 10.25 -6.11
N THR A 55 24.47 10.22 -7.38
CA THR A 55 23.60 11.22 -7.98
C THR A 55 22.25 11.10 -7.29
N THR A 56 22.05 11.94 -6.27
CA THR A 56 20.73 12.19 -5.71
C THR A 56 19.90 12.77 -6.87
N PRO A 57 18.83 12.12 -7.34
CA PRO A 57 18.02 12.68 -8.40
C PRO A 57 17.45 14.01 -7.89
N THR A 58 17.80 15.07 -8.59
CA THR A 58 17.27 16.41 -8.31
C THR A 58 15.77 16.35 -8.55
N VAL A 59 14.97 16.52 -7.49
CA VAL A 59 13.52 16.67 -7.61
C VAL A 59 13.26 17.94 -8.39
N THR A 60 13.13 17.82 -9.68
CA THR A 60 12.78 18.92 -10.58
C THR A 60 11.37 18.65 -11.02
N SER A 61 10.45 19.42 -10.50
CA SER A 61 9.15 19.72 -11.09
C SER A 61 8.02 19.62 -10.07
N GLY A 62 7.05 20.48 -10.26
CA GLY A 62 5.82 20.57 -9.51
C GLY A 62 4.89 19.34 -9.64
N ILE A 63 5.44 18.13 -9.74
CA ILE A 63 4.68 16.88 -9.66
C ILE A 63 4.90 16.29 -8.28
N SER A 64 3.83 16.08 -7.54
CA SER A 64 3.83 15.47 -6.22
C SER A 64 2.78 14.36 -6.13
N PHE A 65 2.99 13.47 -5.20
CA PHE A 65 1.99 12.52 -4.75
C PHE A 65 1.43 13.03 -3.42
N ALA A 66 0.17 12.75 -3.09
CA ALA A 66 -0.40 13.21 -1.84
C ALA A 66 0.44 12.72 -0.64
N ALA A 67 0.72 13.58 0.33
CA ALA A 67 1.61 13.25 1.47
C ALA A 67 1.10 12.03 2.26
N GLU A 68 -0.20 11.88 2.40
CA GLU A 68 -0.85 10.74 3.04
C GLU A 68 -0.63 9.41 2.33
N SER A 69 -0.34 9.44 1.00
CA SER A 69 -0.07 8.23 0.22
C SER A 69 1.27 7.57 0.58
N GLN A 70 2.13 8.29 1.28
CA GLN A 70 3.46 7.81 1.69
C GLN A 70 3.41 6.93 2.95
N ASN A 71 2.29 6.91 3.68
CA ASN A 71 2.07 5.99 4.79
C ASN A 71 1.14 4.87 4.32
N VAL A 72 1.69 3.69 4.09
CA VAL A 72 0.96 2.57 3.50
C VAL A 72 0.88 1.43 4.50
N THR A 73 -0.34 1.14 4.93
CA THR A 73 -0.63 0.03 5.86
C THR A 73 -1.01 -1.22 5.06
N VAL A 74 -0.46 -2.38 5.43
CA VAL A 74 -0.84 -3.66 4.83
C VAL A 74 -2.34 -3.88 4.99
N GLY A 75 -3.02 -4.20 3.89
CA GLY A 75 -4.47 -4.42 3.87
C GLY A 75 -5.32 -3.16 3.73
N ASN A 76 -4.69 -1.98 3.64
CA ASN A 76 -5.37 -0.73 3.32
C ASN A 76 -5.12 -0.36 1.85
N PHE A 77 -6.18 -0.18 1.08
CA PHE A 77 -6.16 0.05 -0.36
C PHE A 77 -6.77 1.41 -0.67
N LYS A 78 -5.96 2.34 -1.20
CA LYS A 78 -6.40 3.69 -1.55
C LYS A 78 -5.74 4.16 -2.84
N TYR A 79 -6.53 4.72 -3.74
CA TYR A 79 -6.05 5.31 -4.98
C TYR A 79 -5.66 6.77 -4.81
N TYR A 80 -4.56 7.15 -5.43
CA TYR A 80 -4.03 8.50 -5.43
C TYR A 80 -3.73 8.98 -6.85
N GLU A 81 -3.76 10.28 -7.04
CA GLU A 81 -3.38 10.93 -8.30
C GLU A 81 -2.08 11.71 -8.10
N PHE A 82 -1.29 11.82 -9.15
CA PHE A 82 -0.23 12.81 -9.18
C PHE A 82 -0.83 14.22 -9.27
N GLN A 83 -0.26 15.14 -8.51
CA GLN A 83 -0.69 16.53 -8.41
C GLN A 83 0.44 17.45 -8.85
N GLY A 84 0.08 18.67 -9.23
CA GLY A 84 1.03 19.72 -9.65
C GLY A 84 0.77 20.22 -11.06
N THR A 85 1.49 21.26 -11.44
CA THR A 85 1.28 21.97 -12.72
C THR A 85 1.56 21.08 -13.93
N GLN A 86 2.46 20.13 -13.81
CA GLN A 86 2.83 19.18 -14.89
C GLN A 86 2.11 17.85 -14.79
N ALA A 87 1.25 17.64 -13.79
CA ALA A 87 0.55 16.36 -13.58
C ALA A 87 -0.43 15.98 -14.69
N LYS A 88 -0.78 16.93 -15.57
CA LYS A 88 -1.64 16.71 -16.75
C LYS A 88 -0.84 16.57 -18.06
N ASP A 89 0.48 16.69 -18.00
CA ASP A 89 1.33 16.74 -19.18
C ASP A 89 1.98 15.41 -19.54
N PHE A 90 1.64 14.31 -18.84
CA PHE A 90 2.10 12.99 -19.13
C PHE A 90 0.93 12.02 -19.38
N ASP A 91 1.20 10.95 -20.10
CA ASP A 91 0.24 9.87 -20.41
C ASP A 91 0.68 8.51 -19.83
N LYS A 92 1.92 8.43 -19.33
CA LYS A 92 2.42 7.22 -18.66
C LYS A 92 3.40 7.54 -17.54
N VAL A 93 3.35 6.75 -16.48
CA VAL A 93 4.32 6.77 -15.36
C VAL A 93 5.03 5.43 -15.29
N ASN A 94 6.35 5.45 -15.12
CA ASN A 94 7.14 4.28 -14.83
C ASN A 94 7.69 4.42 -13.40
N PHE A 95 7.61 3.34 -12.63
CA PHE A 95 8.08 3.29 -11.25
C PHE A 95 9.32 2.43 -11.14
N ASN A 96 10.38 2.98 -10.53
CA ASN A 96 11.54 2.22 -10.10
C ASN A 96 11.44 2.10 -8.56
N ILE A 97 11.14 0.92 -8.07
CA ILE A 97 10.86 0.61 -6.66
C ILE A 97 12.11 -0.04 -6.06
N SER A 98 12.66 0.52 -4.98
CA SER A 98 13.87 0.02 -4.33
C SER A 98 13.73 -1.37 -3.70
N ASP A 99 12.52 -1.77 -3.30
CA ASP A 99 12.17 -3.11 -2.81
C ASP A 99 10.78 -3.53 -3.30
N GLU A 100 10.72 -4.19 -4.46
CA GLU A 100 9.46 -4.70 -5.04
C GLU A 100 8.85 -5.85 -4.24
N LYS A 101 9.59 -6.46 -3.29
CA LYS A 101 9.06 -7.45 -2.36
C LYS A 101 8.39 -6.81 -1.15
N ALA A 102 8.57 -5.52 -0.94
CA ALA A 102 7.98 -4.78 0.17
C ALA A 102 6.82 -3.88 -0.25
N LEU A 103 6.85 -3.36 -1.47
CA LEU A 103 5.84 -2.47 -2.02
C LEU A 103 5.60 -2.79 -3.49
N LYS A 104 4.36 -2.74 -3.93
CA LYS A 104 3.99 -2.64 -5.34
C LYS A 104 3.09 -1.44 -5.56
N ILE A 105 3.02 -0.94 -6.79
CA ILE A 105 2.11 0.13 -7.18
C ILE A 105 1.25 -0.39 -8.33
N GLU A 106 -0.05 -0.43 -8.13
CA GLU A 106 -1.02 -0.77 -9.17
C GLU A 106 -1.62 0.52 -9.73
N GLN A 107 -2.04 0.49 -11.00
CA GLN A 107 -2.73 1.62 -11.62
C GLN A 107 -4.08 1.20 -12.16
N LYS A 108 -5.04 2.13 -12.14
CA LYS A 108 -6.37 1.94 -12.72
C LYS A 108 -6.84 3.22 -13.38
N THR A 109 -7.46 3.09 -14.53
CA THR A 109 -8.10 4.20 -15.24
C THR A 109 -9.55 4.32 -14.79
N PHE A 110 -9.92 5.52 -14.38
CA PHE A 110 -11.28 5.86 -13.99
C PHE A 110 -11.90 6.79 -15.02
N LYS A 111 -13.10 6.47 -15.47
CA LYS A 111 -13.86 7.33 -16.38
C LYS A 111 -14.74 8.27 -15.55
N GLN A 112 -14.58 9.57 -15.76
CA GLN A 112 -15.37 10.61 -15.08
C GLN A 112 -16.72 10.82 -15.77
N ALA A 113 -17.63 11.54 -15.12
CA ALA A 113 -18.98 11.79 -15.62
C ALA A 113 -18.98 12.62 -16.92
N ASP A 114 -17.95 13.44 -17.15
CA ASP A 114 -17.76 14.24 -18.36
C ASP A 114 -17.09 13.45 -19.51
N GLY A 115 -16.80 12.16 -19.29
CA GLY A 115 -16.16 11.27 -20.25
C GLY A 115 -14.62 11.33 -20.23
N THR A 116 -14.01 12.18 -19.43
CA THR A 116 -12.56 12.23 -19.26
C THR A 116 -12.07 10.98 -18.51
N GLU A 117 -10.83 10.56 -18.79
CA GLU A 117 -10.19 9.44 -18.11
C GLU A 117 -9.09 9.96 -17.18
N VAL A 118 -9.09 9.45 -15.96
CA VAL A 118 -8.07 9.76 -14.94
C VAL A 118 -7.40 8.47 -14.49
N VAL A 119 -6.07 8.44 -14.56
CA VAL A 119 -5.28 7.32 -14.07
C VAL A 119 -4.92 7.56 -12.61
N LYS A 120 -5.29 6.63 -11.77
CA LYS A 120 -4.95 6.65 -10.34
C LYS A 120 -4.02 5.49 -10.00
N TYR A 121 -3.25 5.69 -8.96
CA TYR A 121 -2.18 4.78 -8.52
C TYR A 121 -2.42 4.35 -7.08
N MET A 122 -2.27 3.06 -6.82
CA MET A 122 -2.48 2.47 -5.51
C MET A 122 -1.18 1.83 -5.03
N PRO A 123 -0.46 2.46 -4.08
CA PRO A 123 0.62 1.80 -3.38
C PRO A 123 0.07 0.70 -2.45
N ILE A 124 0.63 -0.49 -2.52
CA ILE A 124 0.21 -1.66 -1.75
C ILE A 124 1.41 -2.18 -0.97
N ALA A 125 1.34 -2.13 0.35
CA ALA A 125 2.35 -2.72 1.22
C ALA A 125 2.28 -4.25 1.18
N LEU A 126 3.43 -4.88 0.98
CA LEU A 126 3.62 -6.33 0.99
C LEU A 126 4.35 -6.80 2.25
N LYS A 127 4.92 -5.87 3.03
CA LYS A 127 5.54 -6.07 4.35
C LYS A 127 4.89 -5.14 5.37
N ASP A 128 4.94 -5.55 6.62
CA ASP A 128 4.31 -4.89 7.75
C ASP A 128 5.11 -3.72 8.35
N SER A 129 6.31 -3.48 7.83
CA SER A 129 7.18 -2.38 8.27
C SER A 129 8.29 -2.09 7.27
N GLY A 130 8.91 -0.93 7.39
CA GLY A 130 10.07 -0.51 6.59
C GLY A 130 9.82 0.76 5.80
N LYS A 131 10.87 1.16 5.07
CA LYS A 131 10.83 2.29 4.15
C LYS A 131 11.20 1.82 2.75
N VAL A 132 10.47 2.31 1.75
CA VAL A 132 10.73 2.02 0.35
C VAL A 132 10.80 3.32 -0.43
N THR A 133 11.90 3.51 -1.15
CA THR A 133 12.06 4.65 -2.06
C THR A 133 11.56 4.25 -3.45
N VAL A 134 10.78 5.11 -4.06
CA VAL A 134 10.29 4.94 -5.43
C VAL A 134 10.66 6.17 -6.25
N ILE A 135 11.23 5.95 -7.42
CA ILE A 135 11.47 7.00 -8.41
C ILE A 135 10.44 6.84 -9.51
N ALA A 136 9.56 7.83 -9.63
CA ALA A 136 8.60 7.93 -10.73
C ALA A 136 9.19 8.76 -11.86
N THR A 137 9.17 8.22 -13.08
CA THR A 137 9.53 8.92 -14.31
C THR A 137 8.32 8.95 -15.24
N PHE A 138 8.26 9.95 -16.09
CA PHE A 138 7.06 10.28 -16.85
C PHE A 138 7.33 10.24 -18.35
N GLU A 139 6.34 9.80 -19.12
CA GLU A 139 6.37 9.79 -20.57
C GLU A 139 5.18 10.53 -21.14
N LYS A 140 5.39 11.19 -22.29
CA LYS A 140 4.33 11.78 -23.12
C LYS A 140 4.54 11.36 -24.57
N ASN A 141 3.48 10.85 -25.21
CA ASN A 141 3.54 10.36 -26.59
C ASN A 141 4.66 9.30 -26.79
N LYS A 142 4.82 8.39 -25.81
CA LYS A 142 5.86 7.35 -25.78
C LYS A 142 7.30 7.88 -25.72
N LYS A 143 7.51 9.14 -25.34
CA LYS A 143 8.83 9.75 -25.14
C LYS A 143 9.02 10.12 -23.67
N PRO A 144 10.18 9.82 -23.08
CA PRO A 144 10.50 10.28 -21.73
C PRO A 144 10.41 11.81 -21.66
N LEU A 145 9.92 12.31 -20.51
CA LEU A 145 10.01 13.72 -20.17
C LEU A 145 11.33 13.94 -19.44
N ASP A 146 12.35 14.43 -20.18
CA ASP A 146 13.69 14.64 -19.67
C ASP A 146 13.70 15.65 -18.50
N GLY A 147 14.39 15.29 -17.42
CA GLY A 147 14.48 16.13 -16.22
C GLY A 147 13.20 16.16 -15.37
N VAL A 148 12.17 15.38 -15.73
CA VAL A 148 10.92 15.27 -14.96
C VAL A 148 10.88 13.96 -14.22
N SER A 149 11.03 13.99 -12.90
CA SER A 149 10.92 12.82 -12.02
C SER A 149 10.38 13.23 -10.66
N ALA A 150 9.80 12.27 -9.95
CA ALA A 150 9.42 12.44 -8.56
C ALA A 150 10.04 11.31 -7.72
N GLN A 151 10.70 11.69 -6.62
CA GLN A 151 11.14 10.73 -5.62
C GLN A 151 10.11 10.66 -4.50
N LEU A 152 9.66 9.46 -4.21
CA LEU A 152 8.65 9.17 -3.19
C LEU A 152 9.29 8.26 -2.14
N GLU A 153 9.03 8.53 -0.86
CA GLU A 153 9.41 7.66 0.24
C GLU A 153 8.14 7.10 0.88
N PHE A 154 7.99 5.79 0.88
CA PHE A 154 6.86 5.10 1.48
C PHE A 154 7.25 4.49 2.82
N ASN A 155 6.51 4.82 3.87
CA ASN A 155 6.62 4.21 5.19
C ASN A 155 5.59 3.09 5.29
N LEU A 156 6.08 1.86 5.43
CA LEU A 156 5.21 0.70 5.53
C LEU A 156 4.85 0.45 6.99
N SER A 157 3.63 0.05 7.23
CA SER A 157 3.11 -0.29 8.56
C SER A 157 2.07 -1.39 8.49
N LYS A 158 1.70 -1.94 9.65
CA LYS A 158 0.51 -2.78 9.81
C LYS A 158 -0.39 -2.20 10.90
N ASP A 159 -1.67 -2.50 10.81
CA ASP A 159 -2.63 -2.39 11.89
C ASP A 159 -3.09 -3.80 12.26
N ASP A 160 -2.94 -4.16 13.53
CA ASP A 160 -3.32 -5.50 14.01
C ASP A 160 -4.83 -5.75 13.96
N ASN A 161 -5.66 -4.73 13.79
CA ASN A 161 -7.11 -4.84 13.60
C ASN A 161 -7.49 -5.06 12.13
N VAL A 162 -6.62 -4.72 11.18
CA VAL A 162 -6.86 -4.85 9.74
C VAL A 162 -6.45 -6.23 9.26
N ILE A 163 -7.22 -6.82 8.35
CA ILE A 163 -6.84 -8.08 7.69
C ILE A 163 -5.75 -7.77 6.67
N PRO A 164 -4.58 -8.42 6.76
CA PRO A 164 -3.40 -8.03 5.98
C PRO A 164 -3.44 -8.57 4.55
N PHE A 165 -4.43 -8.15 3.75
CA PHE A 165 -4.46 -8.46 2.33
C PHE A 165 -3.27 -7.80 1.61
N THR A 166 -2.64 -8.55 0.72
CA THR A 166 -1.58 -8.06 -0.18
C THR A 166 -2.04 -7.98 -1.63
N SER A 167 -3.33 -8.23 -1.88
CA SER A 167 -3.98 -8.16 -3.18
C SER A 167 -5.27 -7.36 -3.08
N GLN A 168 -5.37 -6.31 -3.87
CA GLN A 168 -6.59 -5.49 -3.98
C GLN A 168 -7.77 -6.32 -4.49
N THR A 169 -7.53 -7.26 -5.41
CA THR A 169 -8.58 -8.18 -5.91
C THR A 169 -9.15 -9.03 -4.78
N MET A 170 -8.30 -9.59 -3.90
CA MET A 170 -8.77 -10.36 -2.75
C MET A 170 -9.49 -9.49 -1.74
N TYR A 171 -8.98 -8.30 -1.47
CA TYR A 171 -9.71 -7.32 -0.66
C TYR A 171 -11.12 -7.06 -1.20
N GLN A 172 -11.27 -6.84 -2.52
CA GLN A 172 -12.59 -6.65 -3.14
C GLN A 172 -13.50 -7.87 -2.97
N VAL A 173 -12.96 -9.07 -3.14
CA VAL A 173 -13.72 -10.32 -2.99
C VAL A 173 -14.31 -10.44 -1.57
N PHE A 174 -13.52 -10.10 -0.54
CA PHE A 174 -13.96 -10.22 0.85
C PHE A 174 -14.76 -9.01 1.35
N SER A 175 -14.41 -7.80 0.92
CA SER A 175 -15.05 -6.56 1.39
C SER A 175 -16.27 -6.16 0.55
N GLY A 176 -16.26 -6.48 -0.73
CA GLY A 176 -17.20 -5.93 -1.73
C GLY A 176 -16.90 -4.48 -2.13
N LYS A 177 -15.74 -3.94 -1.74
CA LYS A 177 -15.36 -2.54 -1.97
C LYS A 177 -14.09 -2.45 -2.83
N GLU A 178 -13.91 -1.35 -3.53
CA GLU A 178 -12.69 -1.09 -4.32
C GLU A 178 -11.54 -0.52 -3.48
N GLU A 179 -11.87 0.30 -2.50
CA GLU A 179 -10.91 1.00 -1.64
C GLU A 179 -11.27 0.85 -0.17
N GLY A 180 -10.27 1.08 0.70
CA GLY A 180 -10.37 1.04 2.14
C GLY A 180 -9.66 -0.15 2.74
N GLU A 181 -10.10 -0.52 3.90
CA GLU A 181 -9.61 -1.67 4.67
C GLU A 181 -10.78 -2.55 5.09
N LEU A 182 -10.49 -3.80 5.39
CA LEU A 182 -11.42 -4.73 6.03
C LEU A 182 -10.85 -5.11 7.39
N THR A 183 -11.53 -4.69 8.45
CA THR A 183 -11.08 -5.04 9.80
C THR A 183 -11.48 -6.47 10.16
N LYS A 184 -10.79 -7.05 11.13
CA LYS A 184 -11.16 -8.35 11.71
C LYS A 184 -12.57 -8.30 12.31
N ALA A 185 -12.95 -7.17 12.92
CA ALA A 185 -14.28 -6.95 13.47
C ALA A 185 -15.36 -6.92 12.38
N ASP A 186 -15.09 -6.23 11.24
CA ASP A 186 -16.03 -6.20 10.12
C ASP A 186 -16.26 -7.60 9.54
N LEU A 187 -15.19 -8.40 9.43
CA LEU A 187 -15.33 -9.78 8.93
C LEU A 187 -16.02 -10.68 9.95
N ALA A 188 -15.73 -10.51 11.24
CA ALA A 188 -16.38 -11.25 12.33
C ALA A 188 -17.87 -10.95 12.44
N ALA A 189 -18.31 -9.75 12.06
CA ALA A 189 -19.73 -9.35 12.09
C ALA A 189 -20.57 -9.92 10.94
N LYS A 190 -19.94 -10.48 9.90
CA LYS A 190 -20.66 -11.07 8.77
C LYS A 190 -21.24 -12.43 9.17
N THR A 191 -22.58 -12.56 9.03
CA THR A 191 -23.28 -13.82 9.31
C THR A 191 -23.35 -14.74 8.08
N GLU A 192 -23.26 -14.18 6.89
CA GLU A 192 -23.25 -14.92 5.63
C GLU A 192 -22.09 -14.43 4.75
N ILE A 193 -21.32 -15.36 4.19
CA ILE A 193 -20.19 -15.09 3.32
C ILE A 193 -20.28 -15.98 2.09
N ASN A 194 -20.45 -15.35 0.92
CA ASN A 194 -20.42 -16.04 -0.36
C ASN A 194 -19.14 -15.72 -1.12
N LEU A 195 -18.28 -16.73 -1.23
CA LEU A 195 -17.01 -16.69 -1.95
C LEU A 195 -16.98 -17.73 -3.08
N SER A 196 -18.15 -18.17 -3.57
CA SER A 196 -18.26 -19.14 -4.66
C SER A 196 -17.62 -18.60 -5.93
N ASP A 197 -16.82 -19.46 -6.60
CA ASP A 197 -16.21 -19.16 -7.91
C ASP A 197 -15.34 -17.88 -7.92
N LYS A 198 -14.56 -17.68 -6.86
CA LYS A 198 -13.65 -16.51 -6.72
C LYS A 198 -12.18 -16.84 -7.00
N GLY A 199 -11.89 -18.07 -7.43
CA GLY A 199 -10.52 -18.50 -7.72
C GLY A 199 -9.63 -18.58 -6.47
N LEU A 200 -10.20 -18.74 -5.29
CA LEU A 200 -9.48 -18.80 -4.03
C LEU A 200 -8.53 -20.00 -3.98
N THR A 201 -7.46 -19.81 -3.23
CA THR A 201 -6.53 -20.85 -2.81
C THR A 201 -6.56 -21.02 -1.29
N ASP A 202 -5.79 -21.95 -0.77
CA ASP A 202 -5.64 -22.15 0.67
C ASP A 202 -5.14 -20.90 1.41
N THR A 203 -4.38 -20.03 0.70
CA THR A 203 -3.87 -18.78 1.27
C THR A 203 -4.99 -17.80 1.60
N GLU A 204 -5.93 -17.62 0.67
CA GLU A 204 -7.05 -16.69 0.86
C GLU A 204 -8.08 -17.25 1.86
N VAL A 205 -8.30 -18.57 1.84
CA VAL A 205 -9.16 -19.23 2.83
C VAL A 205 -8.65 -19.05 4.26
N ALA A 206 -7.33 -18.88 4.46
CA ALA A 206 -6.76 -18.61 5.77
C ALA A 206 -7.30 -17.34 6.44
N TYR A 207 -7.74 -16.33 5.67
CA TYR A 207 -8.35 -15.12 6.22
C TYR A 207 -9.70 -15.37 6.89
N LEU A 208 -10.38 -16.47 6.56
CA LEU A 208 -11.66 -16.84 7.19
C LEU A 208 -11.53 -17.17 8.68
N GLN A 209 -10.31 -17.35 9.20
CA GLN A 209 -10.09 -17.47 10.64
C GLN A 209 -10.66 -16.28 11.45
N TYR A 210 -10.85 -15.13 10.82
CA TYR A 210 -11.43 -13.92 11.44
C TYR A 210 -12.95 -13.84 11.32
N ALA A 211 -13.59 -14.71 10.52
CA ALA A 211 -15.03 -14.69 10.27
C ALA A 211 -15.80 -15.46 11.37
N THR A 212 -15.53 -15.16 12.63
CA THR A 212 -16.03 -15.93 13.79
C THR A 212 -17.54 -15.88 13.96
N GLY A 213 -18.24 -14.85 13.48
CA GLY A 213 -19.69 -14.73 13.52
C GLY A 213 -20.42 -15.34 12.32
N CYS A 214 -19.67 -15.87 11.34
CA CYS A 214 -20.30 -16.43 10.13
C CYS A 214 -21.06 -17.71 10.44
N GLU A 215 -22.32 -17.75 10.03
CA GLU A 215 -23.22 -18.89 10.15
C GLU A 215 -23.32 -19.67 8.84
N LYS A 216 -23.20 -18.97 7.68
CA LYS A 216 -23.30 -19.59 6.36
C LYS A 216 -22.12 -19.20 5.49
N LEU A 217 -21.42 -20.19 4.94
CA LEU A 217 -20.26 -20.01 4.10
C LEU A 217 -20.40 -20.77 2.78
N ASP A 218 -20.22 -20.09 1.66
CA ASP A 218 -20.12 -20.73 0.35
C ASP A 218 -18.71 -20.57 -0.21
N LEU A 219 -17.98 -21.67 -0.33
CA LEU A 219 -16.64 -21.78 -0.96
C LEU A 219 -16.68 -22.59 -2.26
N SER A 220 -17.88 -22.91 -2.76
CA SER A 220 -18.02 -23.80 -3.93
C SER A 220 -17.27 -23.28 -5.15
N LYS A 221 -16.91 -24.18 -6.05
CA LYS A 221 -16.20 -23.94 -7.31
C LYS A 221 -14.79 -23.33 -7.19
N ASN A 222 -14.24 -23.19 -5.98
CA ASN A 222 -12.85 -22.81 -5.78
C ASN A 222 -11.97 -24.06 -5.89
N THR A 223 -11.61 -24.43 -7.11
CA THR A 223 -10.95 -25.69 -7.45
C THR A 223 -9.52 -25.81 -6.89
N ASN A 224 -8.95 -24.74 -6.33
CA ASN A 224 -7.62 -24.74 -5.71
C ASN A 224 -7.66 -24.75 -4.18
N VAL A 225 -8.85 -24.77 -3.58
CA VAL A 225 -9.01 -24.89 -2.13
C VAL A 225 -8.95 -26.35 -1.73
N SER A 226 -7.99 -26.70 -0.89
CA SER A 226 -7.77 -28.04 -0.33
C SER A 226 -7.73 -28.06 1.18
N LYS A 227 -7.35 -26.95 1.83
CA LYS A 227 -7.21 -26.82 3.29
C LYS A 227 -8.27 -25.89 3.86
N ILE A 228 -8.89 -26.34 4.96
CA ILE A 228 -9.95 -25.59 5.64
C ILE A 228 -9.68 -25.43 7.14
N ASP A 229 -8.39 -25.44 7.55
CA ASP A 229 -8.01 -25.30 8.96
C ASP A 229 -8.50 -23.99 9.58
N ALA A 230 -8.55 -22.91 8.78
CA ALA A 230 -9.07 -21.61 9.20
C ALA A 230 -10.54 -21.68 9.67
N LEU A 231 -11.32 -22.62 9.16
CA LEU A 231 -12.73 -22.76 9.53
C LEU A 231 -12.91 -23.30 10.96
N LYS A 232 -11.85 -23.81 11.58
CA LYS A 232 -11.89 -24.28 12.99
C LYS A 232 -12.18 -23.14 13.97
N SER A 233 -11.89 -21.90 13.61
CA SER A 233 -12.19 -20.69 14.41
C SER A 233 -13.60 -20.15 14.19
N MET A 234 -14.31 -20.63 13.17
CA MET A 234 -15.68 -20.21 12.84
C MET A 234 -16.70 -20.99 13.70
N THR A 235 -16.78 -20.63 14.98
CA THR A 235 -17.57 -21.38 15.97
C THR A 235 -19.08 -21.26 15.77
N ASN A 236 -19.55 -20.26 15.01
CA ASN A 236 -20.97 -20.07 14.71
C ASN A 236 -21.41 -20.70 13.39
N LEU A 237 -20.49 -21.36 12.66
CA LEU A 237 -20.78 -21.91 11.34
C LEU A 237 -21.79 -23.05 11.43
N LYS A 238 -22.91 -22.90 10.73
CA LYS A 238 -24.04 -23.86 10.66
C LYS A 238 -24.16 -24.53 9.29
N GLU A 239 -23.85 -23.79 8.23
CA GLU A 239 -23.99 -24.23 6.84
C GLU A 239 -22.69 -23.94 6.07
N ILE A 240 -22.22 -24.92 5.30
CA ILE A 240 -21.07 -24.74 4.42
C ILE A 240 -21.28 -25.46 3.09
N ASN A 241 -20.94 -24.76 2.00
CA ASN A 241 -20.89 -25.35 0.65
C ASN A 241 -19.43 -25.47 0.21
N LEU A 242 -18.96 -26.69 -0.04
CA LEU A 242 -17.62 -27.03 -0.51
C LEU A 242 -17.63 -27.74 -1.87
N GLU A 243 -18.74 -27.66 -2.61
CA GLU A 243 -18.86 -28.31 -3.92
C GLU A 243 -17.77 -27.80 -4.88
N GLY A 244 -17.11 -28.70 -5.62
CA GLY A 244 -16.08 -28.34 -6.58
C GLY A 244 -14.73 -27.88 -5.97
N THR A 245 -14.58 -27.98 -4.64
CA THR A 245 -13.26 -27.80 -3.98
C THR A 245 -12.49 -29.12 -3.93
N LYS A 246 -11.17 -29.04 -3.64
CA LYS A 246 -10.29 -30.20 -3.41
C LYS A 246 -10.22 -30.62 -1.93
N VAL A 247 -11.10 -30.12 -1.07
CA VAL A 247 -11.15 -30.47 0.35
C VAL A 247 -11.44 -31.95 0.49
N SER A 248 -10.61 -32.66 1.25
CA SER A 248 -10.74 -34.11 1.44
C SER A 248 -12.03 -34.51 2.16
N THR A 249 -12.52 -35.71 1.90
CA THR A 249 -13.68 -36.29 2.62
C THR A 249 -13.42 -36.33 4.11
N ALA A 250 -12.19 -36.63 4.51
CA ALA A 250 -11.81 -36.68 5.93
C ALA A 250 -11.94 -35.33 6.62
N ASP A 251 -11.50 -34.24 5.97
CA ASP A 251 -11.62 -32.89 6.51
C ASP A 251 -13.07 -32.40 6.56
N ARG A 252 -13.88 -32.75 5.56
CA ARG A 252 -15.34 -32.46 5.56
C ARG A 252 -16.02 -33.19 6.74
N ILE A 253 -15.73 -34.46 6.98
CA ILE A 253 -16.26 -35.21 8.10
C ILE A 253 -15.78 -34.63 9.43
N ALA A 254 -14.51 -34.24 9.55
CA ALA A 254 -13.98 -33.62 10.75
C ALA A 254 -14.68 -32.30 11.10
N LEU A 255 -15.03 -31.52 10.11
CA LEU A 255 -15.79 -30.27 10.26
C LEU A 255 -17.21 -30.54 10.81
N ILE A 256 -17.92 -31.54 10.26
CA ILE A 256 -19.29 -31.92 10.68
C ILE A 256 -19.31 -32.47 12.11
N LYS A 257 -18.27 -33.21 12.52
CA LYS A 257 -18.22 -33.82 13.85
C LYS A 257 -17.97 -32.82 14.97
N LYS A 258 -17.46 -31.63 14.68
CA LYS A 258 -17.12 -30.63 15.68
C LYS A 258 -18.38 -29.95 16.25
N ASP A 259 -19.38 -29.69 15.39
CA ASP A 259 -20.70 -29.15 15.72
C ASP A 259 -21.69 -29.64 14.66
N PRO A 260 -23.02 -29.73 14.89
CA PRO A 260 -23.97 -30.15 13.89
C PRO A 260 -24.11 -29.13 12.75
N ILE A 261 -23.11 -29.15 11.87
CA ILE A 261 -23.09 -28.32 10.66
C ILE A 261 -23.85 -29.05 9.56
N THR A 262 -24.86 -28.42 8.99
CA THR A 262 -25.52 -28.93 7.81
C THR A 262 -24.67 -28.65 6.58
N VAL A 263 -24.08 -29.68 6.01
CA VAL A 263 -23.41 -29.57 4.70
C VAL A 263 -24.46 -29.73 3.62
N GLU A 264 -24.74 -28.65 2.88
CA GLU A 264 -25.69 -28.74 1.76
C GLU A 264 -25.19 -29.70 0.68
N LYS A 265 -26.15 -30.44 0.16
CA LYS A 265 -26.01 -31.54 -0.80
C LYS A 265 -25.28 -31.12 -2.07
N GLY A 266 -24.04 -31.50 -2.22
CA GLY A 266 -23.31 -31.61 -3.47
C GLY A 266 -22.38 -32.82 -3.49
N ALA A 267 -22.21 -33.49 -2.36
CA ALA A 267 -21.48 -34.74 -2.30
C ALA A 267 -22.42 -35.90 -2.69
N LYS A 268 -22.50 -36.22 -3.97
CA LYS A 268 -22.84 -37.58 -4.38
C LYS A 268 -21.74 -38.47 -3.80
N THR A 269 -22.04 -39.14 -2.72
CA THR A 269 -21.28 -40.30 -2.26
C THR A 269 -21.45 -41.42 -3.31
N ASN A 270 -20.69 -41.32 -4.39
CA ASN A 270 -20.38 -42.44 -5.22
C ASN A 270 -18.91 -42.77 -4.97
N ASP A 271 -18.69 -43.50 -3.90
CA ASP A 271 -17.48 -44.27 -3.74
C ASP A 271 -17.91 -45.71 -3.47
N PRO A 272 -17.37 -46.70 -4.25
CA PRO A 272 -17.74 -48.09 -4.14
C PRO A 272 -17.27 -48.74 -2.83
#